data_1e0c7a59e2c98e840a7e4e6b42356fde
#
_entry.id   1e0c7a59e2c98e840a7e4e6b42356fde
#
_cell.length_a   1.000
_cell.length_b   1.000
_cell.length_c   1.000
_cell.angle_alpha   90.00
_cell.angle_beta   90.00
_cell.angle_gamma   90.00
#
_symmetry.space_group_name_H-M   'P 1'
#
loop_
_entity.id
_entity.type
_entity.pdbx_description
1 polymer ?
#
loop_
_entity_poly.entity_id
_entity_poly.type
_entity_poly.pdbx_seq_one_letter_code
_entity_poly.pdbx_strand_id
1 'polypeptide(L)'
;MNRSSTRRTRLSAFGLVSVLALSASPALAAGGFTSATASGNDGNVPANAIDGSLSTRWSSDGVGQWLTADMGAVKSLTALDIAWYRGNERQSKFVIATSTDGTTYSTAFSGTSARTATAQRYTFAARNARYVRVTVNGNTMNNWASISEVAAITGTTTPTPTPTPTPTPTPPPTTGTDVFGVKMLYPTKAGGETWFLKTDALSDSRFDPQDPITRNADGSWKMKNSQVRMHALTSTGYDSKKIPTYDRDVLAGRGYMQAANDWKNVEMTGFIKVNAVSDASDNFAWYARGGRHTDSLACEGSSYKGSLHYDGRVRWQKESWHVSYDQTPYKTGTTALKGRWVGFKSIMKNVMYNGKPAVKLEMWLNENADKVTWKQVYDITDYGQIGGDSTNCGGAVDAMPITWGGPLATFRWDSASDVDFKWLSVREIAE
;
A
#
# COMPACT_ATOMS: atom_id res chain seq x y z
N MET A 1 69.91 8.12 56.83
CA MET A 1 69.22 6.93 57.29
C MET A 1 67.85 6.95 56.62
N ASN A 2 67.65 6.23 55.50
CA ASN A 2 66.39 5.71 55.18
C ASN A 2 66.50 4.76 53.94
N ARG A 3 66.08 3.55 54.12
CA ARG A 3 66.24 2.46 53.17
C ARG A 3 65.11 2.51 52.10
N SER A 4 65.49 2.56 50.83
CA SER A 4 64.67 2.36 49.71
C SER A 4 64.36 0.87 49.52
N SER A 5 63.09 0.52 49.47
CA SER A 5 62.57 -0.82 49.12
C SER A 5 62.06 -0.83 47.70
N THR A 6 62.74 -1.50 46.76
CA THR A 6 62.37 -1.68 45.36
C THR A 6 61.44 -2.87 45.25
N ARG A 7 60.18 -2.63 44.91
CA ARG A 7 59.27 -3.70 44.52
C ARG A 7 59.33 -3.91 42.96
N ARG A 8 59.72 -5.09 42.58
CA ARG A 8 59.69 -5.57 41.21
C ARG A 8 58.27 -5.97 40.88
N THR A 9 57.65 -5.28 39.89
CA THR A 9 56.38 -5.65 39.31
C THR A 9 56.61 -6.61 38.13
N ARG A 10 56.03 -7.79 38.21
CA ARG A 10 56.05 -8.78 37.13
C ARG A 10 54.94 -8.36 36.11
N LEU A 11 55.31 -8.08 34.86
CA LEU A 11 54.38 -7.98 33.75
C LEU A 11 53.96 -9.41 33.37
N SER A 12 52.67 -9.67 33.51
CA SER A 12 52.02 -10.83 32.89
C SER A 12 51.51 -10.41 31.50
N ALA A 13 52.06 -11.00 30.47
CA ALA A 13 51.58 -10.82 29.10
C ALA A 13 50.27 -11.62 28.92
N PHE A 14 49.13 -10.92 28.80
CA PHE A 14 47.89 -11.52 28.32
C PHE A 14 47.93 -11.50 26.79
N GLY A 15 48.06 -12.67 26.20
CA GLY A 15 47.87 -12.86 24.75
C GLY A 15 46.40 -12.69 24.40
N LEU A 16 46.10 -11.66 23.63
CA LEU A 16 44.75 -11.45 23.02
C LEU A 16 44.64 -12.41 21.83
N VAL A 17 43.93 -13.54 22.02
CA VAL A 17 43.50 -14.39 20.93
C VAL A 17 42.28 -13.72 20.28
N SER A 18 42.50 -13.03 19.16
CA SER A 18 41.40 -12.53 18.31
C SER A 18 40.74 -13.72 17.63
N VAL A 19 39.60 -14.13 18.15
CA VAL A 19 38.69 -15.04 17.43
C VAL A 19 38.02 -14.23 16.32
N LEU A 20 38.48 -14.40 15.07
CA LEU A 20 37.73 -13.96 13.92
C LEU A 20 36.46 -14.81 13.87
N ALA A 21 35.34 -14.23 14.28
CA ALA A 21 34.03 -14.79 14.00
C ALA A 21 33.79 -14.62 12.48
N LEU A 22 34.00 -15.69 11.71
CA LEU A 22 33.43 -15.80 10.38
C LEU A 22 31.91 -15.81 10.55
N SER A 23 31.27 -14.67 10.26
CA SER A 23 29.83 -14.62 10.08
C SER A 23 29.51 -15.37 8.78
N ALA A 24 29.14 -16.63 8.92
CA ALA A 24 28.54 -17.38 7.82
C ALA A 24 27.24 -16.64 7.41
N SER A 25 27.23 -16.04 6.24
CA SER A 25 25.98 -15.60 5.62
C SER A 25 25.04 -16.81 5.52
N PRO A 26 23.77 -16.69 5.88
CA PRO A 26 22.85 -17.81 5.74
C PRO A 26 22.83 -18.22 4.26
N ALA A 27 23.17 -19.49 3.99
CA ALA A 27 23.01 -20.09 2.69
C ALA A 27 21.51 -19.96 2.32
N LEU A 28 21.23 -19.43 1.12
CA LEU A 28 19.88 -19.49 0.57
C LEU A 28 19.55 -20.97 0.42
N ALA A 29 18.55 -21.48 1.14
CA ALA A 29 18.12 -22.86 0.98
C ALA A 29 17.74 -23.10 -0.49
N ALA A 30 18.10 -24.26 -1.07
CA ALA A 30 17.78 -24.61 -2.46
C ALA A 30 16.34 -24.22 -2.81
N GLY A 31 16.20 -23.24 -3.71
CA GLY A 31 15.09 -22.27 -3.74
C GLY A 31 13.76 -22.76 -4.30
N GLY A 32 13.43 -24.07 -4.17
CA GLY A 32 12.13 -24.58 -4.60
C GLY A 32 11.96 -24.73 -6.11
N PHE A 33 13.03 -24.60 -6.89
CA PHE A 33 13.09 -24.86 -8.33
C PHE A 33 13.73 -26.23 -8.61
N THR A 34 13.28 -26.90 -9.68
CA THR A 34 13.74 -28.23 -10.10
C THR A 34 14.67 -28.18 -11.30
N SER A 35 14.56 -27.12 -12.10
CA SER A 35 15.41 -26.89 -13.27
C SER A 35 15.41 -25.42 -13.68
N ALA A 36 16.42 -25.02 -14.48
CA ALA A 36 16.50 -23.70 -15.06
C ALA A 36 16.98 -23.77 -16.51
N THR A 37 16.44 -22.85 -17.34
CA THR A 37 16.85 -22.59 -18.72
C THR A 37 17.11 -21.11 -18.91
N ALA A 38 17.84 -20.72 -19.96
CA ALA A 38 18.09 -19.31 -20.22
C ALA A 38 18.19 -19.03 -21.73
N SER A 39 18.16 -17.73 -22.09
CA SER A 39 18.38 -17.26 -23.46
C SER A 39 19.77 -17.56 -24.00
N GLY A 40 20.77 -17.70 -23.12
CA GLY A 40 22.15 -17.99 -23.41
C GLY A 40 22.97 -18.11 -22.14
N ASN A 41 24.27 -18.42 -22.27
CA ASN A 41 25.25 -18.38 -21.19
C ASN A 41 26.69 -18.22 -21.75
N ASP A 42 27.61 -17.81 -20.88
CA ASP A 42 29.05 -17.63 -21.17
C ASP A 42 29.90 -18.79 -20.63
N GLY A 43 29.30 -19.97 -20.38
CA GLY A 43 29.88 -21.08 -19.64
C GLY A 43 29.40 -21.11 -18.20
N ASN A 44 28.85 -20.03 -17.66
CA ASN A 44 28.13 -20.01 -16.39
C ASN A 44 26.66 -20.38 -16.67
N VAL A 45 26.35 -21.65 -16.53
CA VAL A 45 25.11 -22.26 -16.99
C VAL A 45 23.89 -21.89 -16.11
N PRO A 46 22.64 -21.98 -16.61
CA PRO A 46 21.43 -21.61 -15.86
C PRO A 46 21.26 -22.35 -14.53
N ALA A 47 21.70 -23.61 -14.46
CA ALA A 47 21.60 -24.44 -13.23
C ALA A 47 22.35 -23.82 -12.04
N ASN A 48 23.41 -23.05 -12.29
CA ASN A 48 24.17 -22.35 -11.25
C ASN A 48 23.35 -21.30 -10.50
N ALA A 49 22.22 -20.86 -11.02
CA ALA A 49 21.37 -19.88 -10.35
C ALA A 49 20.27 -20.53 -9.46
N ILE A 50 20.28 -21.87 -9.35
CA ILE A 50 19.35 -22.63 -8.50
C ILE A 50 20.04 -23.74 -7.71
N ASP A 51 21.36 -23.70 -7.60
CA ASP A 51 22.19 -24.76 -6.97
C ASP A 51 22.42 -24.55 -5.46
N GLY A 52 21.89 -23.46 -4.89
CA GLY A 52 22.03 -23.09 -3.48
C GLY A 52 23.37 -22.44 -3.15
N SER A 53 24.21 -22.12 -4.16
CA SER A 53 25.55 -21.58 -3.99
C SER A 53 25.65 -20.12 -4.45
N LEU A 54 26.04 -19.22 -3.58
CA LEU A 54 26.34 -17.84 -3.94
C LEU A 54 27.72 -17.66 -4.62
N SER A 55 28.54 -18.72 -4.69
CA SER A 55 29.85 -18.71 -5.36
C SER A 55 29.78 -19.04 -6.85
N THR A 56 28.70 -19.61 -7.31
CA THR A 56 28.35 -19.90 -8.70
C THR A 56 27.40 -18.83 -9.24
N ARG A 57 27.16 -18.81 -10.55
CA ARG A 57 26.19 -17.91 -11.17
C ARG A 57 25.75 -18.41 -12.54
N TRP A 58 24.61 -17.96 -13.00
CA TRP A 58 24.30 -17.84 -14.40
C TRP A 58 24.76 -16.49 -14.93
N SER A 59 25.27 -16.44 -16.17
CA SER A 59 25.69 -15.20 -16.81
C SER A 59 25.51 -15.25 -18.32
N SER A 60 24.99 -14.16 -18.92
CA SER A 60 24.84 -14.01 -20.37
C SER A 60 25.04 -12.56 -20.78
N ASP A 61 25.68 -12.30 -21.94
CA ASP A 61 25.88 -10.95 -22.44
C ASP A 61 24.69 -10.46 -23.26
N GLY A 62 24.37 -9.18 -23.13
CA GLY A 62 23.34 -8.48 -23.88
C GLY A 62 22.13 -8.06 -23.03
N VAL A 63 21.44 -7.03 -23.50
CA VAL A 63 20.19 -6.53 -22.92
C VAL A 63 19.04 -7.48 -23.27
N GLY A 64 18.16 -7.77 -22.30
CA GLY A 64 17.01 -8.65 -22.50
C GLY A 64 17.30 -10.13 -22.33
N GLN A 65 18.51 -10.48 -21.84
CA GLN A 65 18.82 -11.87 -21.50
C GLN A 65 17.94 -12.36 -20.34
N TRP A 66 17.47 -13.60 -20.42
CA TRP A 66 16.54 -14.14 -19.43
C TRP A 66 16.98 -15.49 -18.89
N LEU A 67 16.64 -15.69 -17.62
CA LEU A 67 16.68 -16.97 -16.90
C LEU A 67 15.24 -17.39 -16.58
N THR A 68 14.87 -18.63 -16.90
CA THR A 68 13.57 -19.23 -16.51
C THR A 68 13.83 -20.40 -15.59
N ALA A 69 13.23 -20.36 -14.39
CA ALA A 69 13.30 -21.44 -13.41
C ALA A 69 11.93 -22.15 -13.30
N ASP A 70 11.93 -23.48 -13.24
CA ASP A 70 10.75 -24.35 -13.14
C ASP A 70 10.59 -24.88 -11.71
N MET A 71 9.44 -24.68 -11.10
CA MET A 71 9.11 -25.22 -9.77
C MET A 71 8.60 -26.67 -9.80
N GLY A 72 8.57 -27.30 -10.97
CA GLY A 72 8.09 -28.69 -11.18
C GLY A 72 6.57 -28.84 -11.14
N ALA A 73 5.86 -27.97 -10.47
CA ALA A 73 4.40 -27.95 -10.38
C ALA A 73 3.92 -26.50 -10.19
N VAL A 74 2.64 -26.25 -10.49
CA VAL A 74 1.99 -24.98 -10.20
C VAL A 74 1.89 -24.79 -8.70
N LYS A 75 2.43 -23.66 -8.21
CA LYS A 75 2.41 -23.24 -6.79
C LYS A 75 1.92 -21.81 -6.68
N SER A 76 1.41 -21.42 -5.52
CA SER A 76 1.07 -20.02 -5.22
C SER A 76 2.36 -19.27 -4.89
N LEU A 77 2.87 -18.50 -5.84
CA LEU A 77 4.09 -17.70 -5.70
C LEU A 77 3.75 -16.30 -5.23
N THR A 78 4.43 -15.83 -4.17
CA THR A 78 4.20 -14.50 -3.54
C THR A 78 5.40 -13.58 -3.62
N ALA A 79 6.60 -14.13 -3.83
CA ALA A 79 7.82 -13.37 -4.00
C ALA A 79 8.91 -14.22 -4.68
N LEU A 80 9.95 -13.55 -5.15
CA LEU A 80 11.19 -14.16 -5.61
C LEU A 80 12.36 -13.52 -4.87
N ASP A 81 13.23 -14.32 -4.26
CA ASP A 81 14.51 -13.85 -3.75
C ASP A 81 15.56 -14.00 -4.84
N ILE A 82 16.34 -12.96 -5.11
CA ILE A 82 17.41 -12.95 -6.12
C ILE A 82 18.70 -12.46 -5.49
N ALA A 83 19.75 -13.27 -5.57
CA ALA A 83 21.12 -12.87 -5.29
C ALA A 83 21.81 -12.48 -6.60
N TRP A 84 22.10 -11.19 -6.74
CA TRP A 84 22.75 -10.66 -7.93
C TRP A 84 24.27 -10.81 -7.86
N TYR A 85 24.88 -11.32 -8.92
CA TYR A 85 26.34 -11.39 -8.96
C TYR A 85 26.97 -9.99 -8.95
N ARG A 86 27.87 -9.75 -7.97
CA ARG A 86 28.46 -8.43 -7.68
C ARG A 86 27.39 -7.35 -7.40
N GLY A 87 26.31 -7.75 -6.75
CA GLY A 87 25.17 -6.85 -6.49
C GLY A 87 25.49 -5.66 -5.58
N ASN A 88 26.58 -5.70 -4.80
CA ASN A 88 27.11 -4.56 -4.04
C ASN A 88 27.82 -3.51 -4.92
N GLU A 89 28.26 -3.88 -6.11
CA GLU A 89 29.00 -3.00 -7.01
C GLU A 89 28.12 -2.39 -8.11
N ARG A 90 27.11 -3.13 -8.57
CA ARG A 90 26.23 -2.73 -9.68
C ARG A 90 24.78 -3.04 -9.41
N GLN A 91 23.90 -2.31 -10.07
CA GLN A 91 22.45 -2.50 -10.01
C GLN A 91 21.95 -3.06 -11.34
N SER A 92 21.20 -4.15 -11.31
CA SER A 92 20.59 -4.77 -12.47
C SER A 92 19.18 -4.23 -12.69
N LYS A 93 18.84 -3.86 -13.94
CA LYS A 93 17.45 -3.54 -14.34
C LYS A 93 16.80 -4.84 -14.81
N PHE A 94 15.61 -5.16 -14.31
CA PHE A 94 15.02 -6.47 -14.58
C PHE A 94 13.49 -6.47 -14.52
N VAL A 95 12.94 -7.55 -15.08
CA VAL A 95 11.51 -7.89 -15.02
C VAL A 95 11.38 -9.33 -14.54
N ILE A 96 10.49 -9.59 -13.58
CA ILE A 96 10.05 -10.93 -13.19
C ILE A 96 8.71 -11.18 -13.86
N ALA A 97 8.60 -12.26 -14.61
CA ALA A 97 7.35 -12.73 -15.21
C ALA A 97 7.08 -14.18 -14.79
N THR A 98 5.83 -14.56 -14.73
CA THR A 98 5.38 -15.88 -14.29
C THR A 98 4.50 -16.53 -15.34
N SER A 99 4.51 -17.88 -15.36
CA SER A 99 3.71 -18.69 -16.26
C SER A 99 3.29 -19.99 -15.59
N THR A 100 2.13 -20.52 -15.97
CA THR A 100 1.69 -21.86 -15.58
C THR A 100 2.04 -22.92 -16.63
N ASP A 101 2.22 -22.52 -17.90
CA ASP A 101 2.41 -23.41 -19.07
C ASP A 101 3.82 -23.32 -19.69
N GLY A 102 4.65 -22.35 -19.25
CA GLY A 102 6.00 -22.14 -19.79
C GLY A 102 6.04 -21.40 -21.13
N THR A 103 4.90 -21.05 -21.71
CA THR A 103 4.77 -20.38 -23.01
C THR A 103 4.25 -18.96 -22.88
N THR A 104 3.17 -18.77 -22.13
CA THR A 104 2.55 -17.46 -21.91
C THR A 104 3.01 -16.90 -20.56
N TYR A 105 3.70 -15.77 -20.60
CA TYR A 105 4.24 -15.11 -19.40
C TYR A 105 3.53 -13.80 -19.10
N SER A 106 3.18 -13.57 -17.83
CA SER A 106 2.65 -12.30 -17.34
C SER A 106 3.62 -11.67 -16.35
N THR A 107 3.86 -10.36 -16.48
CA THR A 107 4.74 -9.61 -15.60
C THR A 107 4.21 -9.63 -14.15
N ALA A 108 5.10 -10.00 -13.22
CA ALA A 108 4.84 -10.00 -11.80
C ALA A 108 5.47 -8.79 -11.10
N PHE A 109 6.67 -8.39 -11.56
CA PHE A 109 7.46 -7.30 -10.97
C PHE A 109 8.39 -6.72 -12.02
N SER A 110 8.67 -5.41 -11.95
CA SER A 110 9.70 -4.73 -12.74
C SER A 110 10.45 -3.77 -11.83
N GLY A 111 11.77 -3.68 -11.95
CA GLY A 111 12.55 -2.79 -11.10
C GLY A 111 14.03 -2.82 -11.35
N THR A 112 14.74 -2.17 -10.43
CA THR A 112 16.21 -2.13 -10.38
C THR A 112 16.65 -2.69 -9.04
N SER A 113 17.70 -3.53 -9.04
CA SER A 113 18.24 -4.11 -7.81
C SER A 113 18.87 -3.03 -6.91
N ALA A 114 18.84 -3.22 -5.60
CA ALA A 114 19.64 -2.40 -4.69
C ALA A 114 21.13 -2.79 -4.76
N ARG A 115 22.00 -1.92 -4.24
CA ARG A 115 23.44 -2.22 -4.10
C ARG A 115 23.69 -3.02 -2.83
N THR A 116 23.56 -4.35 -2.90
CA THR A 116 23.85 -5.25 -1.78
C THR A 116 24.43 -6.58 -2.28
N ALA A 117 25.26 -7.20 -1.46
CA ALA A 117 25.82 -8.53 -1.71
C ALA A 117 24.87 -9.67 -1.29
N THR A 118 23.79 -9.37 -0.58
CA THR A 118 22.82 -10.36 -0.10
C THR A 118 21.66 -10.51 -1.07
N ALA A 119 20.96 -11.64 -1.00
CA ALA A 119 19.72 -11.85 -1.74
C ALA A 119 18.68 -10.78 -1.38
N GLN A 120 17.95 -10.33 -2.39
CA GLN A 120 16.91 -9.32 -2.27
C GLN A 120 15.56 -9.95 -2.57
N ARG A 121 14.57 -9.68 -1.71
CA ARG A 121 13.21 -10.14 -1.90
C ARG A 121 12.39 -9.18 -2.74
N TYR A 122 11.78 -9.69 -3.80
CA TYR A 122 10.86 -8.98 -4.68
C TYR A 122 9.47 -9.55 -4.52
N THR A 123 8.64 -8.85 -3.75
CA THR A 123 7.27 -9.27 -3.42
C THR A 123 6.29 -8.77 -4.47
N PHE A 124 5.29 -9.57 -4.82
CA PHE A 124 4.21 -9.25 -5.73
C PHE A 124 2.92 -9.95 -5.30
N ALA A 125 1.78 -9.56 -5.89
CA ALA A 125 0.50 -10.21 -5.62
C ALA A 125 0.59 -11.72 -5.87
N ALA A 126 0.08 -12.53 -4.93
CA ALA A 126 0.08 -13.98 -5.04
C ALA A 126 -0.50 -14.44 -6.38
N ARG A 127 0.19 -15.33 -7.07
CA ARG A 127 -0.25 -15.88 -8.37
C ARG A 127 0.14 -17.33 -8.54
N ASN A 128 -0.70 -18.08 -9.20
CA ASN A 128 -0.38 -19.45 -9.56
C ASN A 128 0.67 -19.45 -10.67
N ALA A 129 1.79 -20.11 -10.43
CA ALA A 129 2.91 -20.20 -11.38
C ALA A 129 3.60 -21.55 -11.23
N ARG A 130 4.09 -22.08 -12.32
CA ARG A 130 5.08 -23.16 -12.37
C ARG A 130 6.43 -22.62 -12.80
N TYR A 131 6.44 -21.67 -13.75
CA TYR A 131 7.65 -21.10 -14.31
C TYR A 131 7.81 -19.63 -13.88
N VAL A 132 9.04 -19.28 -13.54
CA VAL A 132 9.41 -17.89 -13.21
C VAL A 132 10.53 -17.49 -14.16
N ARG A 133 10.34 -16.37 -14.89
CA ARG A 133 11.35 -15.80 -15.79
C ARG A 133 11.84 -14.49 -15.25
N VAL A 134 13.16 -14.35 -15.12
CA VAL A 134 13.82 -13.10 -14.81
C VAL A 134 14.52 -12.61 -16.08
N THR A 135 14.03 -11.53 -16.66
CA THR A 135 14.65 -10.85 -17.81
C THR A 135 15.48 -9.70 -17.30
N VAL A 136 16.76 -9.66 -17.67
CA VAL A 136 17.72 -8.62 -17.26
C VAL A 136 18.00 -7.67 -18.42
N ASN A 137 17.71 -6.39 -18.21
CA ASN A 137 17.86 -5.33 -19.19
C ASN A 137 19.16 -4.52 -18.96
N GLY A 138 20.26 -5.24 -18.68
CA GLY A 138 21.56 -4.66 -18.36
C GLY A 138 21.68 -4.24 -16.89
N ASN A 139 22.80 -3.63 -16.57
CA ASN A 139 23.12 -3.12 -15.24
C ASN A 139 23.84 -1.76 -15.33
N THR A 140 24.13 -1.12 -14.19
CA THR A 140 24.75 0.22 -14.15
C THR A 140 26.20 0.28 -14.70
N MET A 141 26.82 -0.86 -14.99
CA MET A 141 28.19 -0.92 -15.48
C MET A 141 28.31 -1.43 -16.94
N ASN A 142 27.37 -2.34 -17.33
CA ASN A 142 27.43 -2.98 -18.67
C ASN A 142 26.09 -3.68 -18.98
N ASN A 143 26.02 -4.40 -20.09
CA ASN A 143 24.83 -5.09 -20.57
C ASN A 143 24.68 -6.54 -20.03
N TRP A 144 25.59 -7.02 -19.21
CA TRP A 144 25.59 -8.39 -18.73
C TRP A 144 24.44 -8.68 -17.77
N ALA A 145 23.75 -9.78 -18.00
CA ALA A 145 22.87 -10.44 -17.05
C ALA A 145 23.71 -11.40 -16.20
N SER A 146 23.63 -11.30 -14.86
CA SER A 146 24.36 -12.22 -13.97
C SER A 146 23.62 -12.40 -12.67
N ILE A 147 23.19 -13.64 -12.39
CA ILE A 147 22.42 -14.01 -11.19
C ILE A 147 23.16 -15.12 -10.48
N SER A 148 23.50 -14.92 -9.20
CA SER A 148 24.12 -15.97 -8.39
C SER A 148 23.09 -17.01 -7.92
N GLU A 149 21.90 -16.57 -7.48
CA GLU A 149 20.90 -17.51 -6.98
C GLU A 149 19.49 -16.91 -7.09
N VAL A 150 18.48 -17.76 -7.31
CA VAL A 150 17.05 -17.41 -7.22
C VAL A 150 16.32 -18.41 -6.33
N ALA A 151 15.39 -17.93 -5.51
CA ALA A 151 14.56 -18.76 -4.65
C ALA A 151 13.09 -18.33 -4.71
N ALA A 152 12.19 -19.28 -4.90
CA ALA A 152 10.76 -19.03 -4.91
C ALA A 152 10.21 -18.94 -3.49
N ILE A 153 9.42 -17.92 -3.21
CA ILE A 153 8.67 -17.78 -1.97
C ILE A 153 7.21 -18.12 -2.27
N THR A 154 6.81 -19.31 -1.81
CA THR A 154 5.45 -19.83 -2.02
C THR A 154 4.63 -19.68 -0.74
N GLY A 155 3.36 -19.26 -0.88
CA GLY A 155 2.39 -19.32 0.22
C GLY A 155 1.92 -20.75 0.46
N THR A 156 1.52 -21.09 1.68
CA THR A 156 0.84 -22.36 1.97
C THR A 156 -0.49 -22.41 1.22
N THR A 157 -0.61 -23.30 0.26
CA THR A 157 -1.88 -23.57 -0.42
C THR A 157 -2.73 -24.48 0.45
N THR A 158 -3.89 -24.03 0.86
CA THR A 158 -5.00 -24.94 1.15
C THR A 158 -5.38 -25.62 -0.18
N PRO A 159 -5.60 -26.94 -0.25
CA PRO A 159 -5.82 -27.62 -1.52
C PRO A 159 -7.05 -27.07 -2.25
N THR A 160 -6.83 -26.62 -3.48
CA THR A 160 -7.91 -26.18 -4.38
C THR A 160 -8.68 -27.42 -4.82
N PRO A 161 -10.01 -27.46 -4.73
CA PRO A 161 -10.82 -28.54 -5.29
C PRO A 161 -10.71 -28.57 -6.83
N THR A 162 -10.75 -29.78 -7.38
CA THR A 162 -10.76 -30.15 -8.81
C THR A 162 -11.72 -29.25 -9.63
N PRO A 163 -11.36 -28.82 -10.87
CA PRO A 163 -12.21 -27.94 -11.66
C PRO A 163 -13.54 -28.61 -12.01
N THR A 164 -14.60 -28.11 -11.42
CA THR A 164 -15.98 -28.32 -11.82
C THR A 164 -16.28 -27.40 -13.03
N PRO A 165 -17.16 -27.81 -13.99
CA PRO A 165 -17.39 -27.05 -15.23
C PRO A 165 -17.80 -25.62 -14.95
N THR A 166 -17.33 -24.71 -15.83
CA THR A 166 -17.56 -23.27 -15.83
C THR A 166 -18.96 -22.89 -15.33
N PRO A 167 -19.08 -22.25 -14.16
CA PRO A 167 -20.38 -21.71 -13.75
C PRO A 167 -20.70 -20.45 -14.54
N THR A 168 -21.92 -20.34 -15.00
CA THR A 168 -22.64 -19.11 -15.30
C THR A 168 -22.22 -17.99 -14.32
N PRO A 169 -22.10 -16.72 -14.74
CA PRO A 169 -21.60 -15.65 -13.88
C PRO A 169 -22.34 -15.68 -12.53
N THR A 170 -21.61 -16.04 -11.48
CA THR A 170 -22.12 -16.02 -10.11
C THR A 170 -22.45 -14.57 -9.76
N PRO A 171 -23.64 -14.28 -9.20
CA PRO A 171 -23.92 -12.96 -8.67
C PRO A 171 -22.79 -12.56 -7.69
N PRO A 172 -22.43 -11.26 -7.61
CA PRO A 172 -21.37 -10.81 -6.71
C PRO A 172 -21.62 -11.36 -5.31
N PRO A 173 -20.57 -11.78 -4.56
CA PRO A 173 -20.74 -12.34 -3.23
C PRO A 173 -21.60 -11.42 -2.40
N THR A 174 -22.60 -11.98 -1.73
CA THR A 174 -23.54 -11.24 -0.89
C THR A 174 -22.74 -10.48 0.15
N THR A 175 -22.54 -9.20 -0.07
CA THR A 175 -21.87 -8.32 0.88
C THR A 175 -22.78 -8.25 2.09
N GLY A 176 -22.29 -8.78 3.23
CA GLY A 176 -23.00 -8.72 4.50
C GLY A 176 -23.12 -7.30 5.05
N THR A 177 -23.44 -7.20 6.31
CA THR A 177 -23.40 -5.95 7.07
C THR A 177 -22.14 -5.89 7.93
N ASP A 178 -21.70 -4.67 8.24
CA ASP A 178 -20.64 -4.43 9.20
C ASP A 178 -21.13 -4.60 10.66
N VAL A 179 -20.27 -4.31 11.64
CA VAL A 179 -20.58 -4.43 13.07
C VAL A 179 -21.74 -3.53 13.54
N PHE A 180 -22.09 -2.51 12.77
CA PHE A 180 -23.22 -1.61 13.04
C PHE A 180 -24.50 -2.03 12.31
N GLY A 181 -24.47 -3.12 11.57
CA GLY A 181 -25.56 -3.53 10.68
C GLY A 181 -25.67 -2.69 9.41
N VAL A 182 -24.63 -1.94 9.04
CA VAL A 182 -24.58 -1.16 7.80
C VAL A 182 -24.15 -2.05 6.64
N LYS A 183 -24.93 -2.07 5.56
CA LYS A 183 -24.63 -2.85 4.36
C LYS A 183 -23.26 -2.46 3.81
N MET A 184 -22.39 -3.42 3.65
CA MET A 184 -21.10 -3.29 2.96
C MET A 184 -21.33 -3.35 1.44
N LEU A 185 -20.66 -2.49 0.67
CA LEU A 185 -20.75 -2.51 -0.79
C LEU A 185 -19.67 -3.40 -1.41
N TYR A 186 -18.55 -3.53 -0.71
CA TYR A 186 -17.46 -4.43 -1.07
C TYR A 186 -17.10 -5.34 0.12
N PRO A 187 -16.74 -6.59 -0.13
CA PRO A 187 -16.28 -7.47 0.93
C PRO A 187 -15.02 -6.92 1.58
N THR A 188 -14.89 -7.10 2.88
CA THR A 188 -13.64 -6.80 3.58
C THR A 188 -12.55 -7.75 3.06
N LYS A 189 -11.37 -7.21 2.78
CA LYS A 189 -10.20 -7.97 2.38
C LYS A 189 -9.83 -8.97 3.50
N ALA A 190 -9.59 -10.21 3.14
CA ALA A 190 -9.16 -11.22 4.10
C ALA A 190 -7.83 -10.79 4.77
N GLY A 191 -7.82 -10.70 6.10
CA GLY A 191 -6.68 -10.16 6.87
C GLY A 191 -6.42 -8.67 6.67
N GLY A 192 -7.32 -7.95 6.00
CA GLY A 192 -7.22 -6.53 5.77
C GLY A 192 -7.50 -5.70 7.02
N GLU A 193 -7.02 -4.48 6.99
CA GLU A 193 -7.16 -3.52 8.08
C GLU A 193 -8.62 -3.03 8.20
N THR A 194 -9.13 -2.95 9.41
CA THR A 194 -10.44 -2.39 9.71
C THR A 194 -10.40 -1.49 10.93
N TRP A 195 -11.21 -0.44 10.92
CA TRP A 195 -11.47 0.40 12.06
C TRP A 195 -12.96 0.72 12.14
N PHE A 196 -13.51 0.68 13.34
CA PHE A 196 -14.91 0.99 13.65
C PHE A 196 -14.98 1.92 14.86
N LEU A 197 -15.77 2.99 14.78
CA LEU A 197 -15.97 3.91 15.89
C LEU A 197 -16.52 3.15 17.10
N LYS A 198 -15.75 3.12 18.19
CA LYS A 198 -16.15 2.42 19.42
C LYS A 198 -17.22 3.18 20.19
N THR A 199 -17.95 2.46 21.02
CA THR A 199 -18.90 3.04 21.97
C THR A 199 -18.20 3.98 22.97
N ASP A 200 -16.95 3.66 23.33
CA ASP A 200 -16.03 4.51 24.08
C ASP A 200 -14.95 5.03 23.13
N ALA A 201 -15.33 5.99 22.28
CA ALA A 201 -14.48 6.48 21.21
C ALA A 201 -13.21 7.17 21.73
N LEU A 202 -13.26 7.81 22.89
CA LEU A 202 -12.12 8.55 23.46
C LEU A 202 -11.05 7.64 24.07
N SER A 203 -11.36 6.37 24.33
CA SER A 203 -10.36 5.37 24.74
C SER A 203 -9.66 4.67 23.57
N ASP A 204 -10.07 4.95 22.33
CA ASP A 204 -9.49 4.30 21.16
C ASP A 204 -8.23 5.01 20.69
N SER A 205 -7.07 4.42 20.93
CA SER A 205 -5.77 4.95 20.49
C SER A 205 -5.62 5.08 18.96
N ARG A 206 -6.52 4.48 18.19
CA ARG A 206 -6.58 4.59 16.73
C ARG A 206 -7.52 5.69 16.24
N PHE A 207 -8.19 6.39 17.14
CA PHE A 207 -9.11 7.49 16.83
C PHE A 207 -8.56 8.80 17.38
N ASP A 208 -8.28 9.74 16.49
CA ASP A 208 -7.80 11.09 16.84
C ASP A 208 -8.81 12.12 16.31
N PRO A 209 -9.79 12.54 17.14
CA PRO A 209 -10.81 13.49 16.71
C PRO A 209 -10.32 14.94 16.62
N GLN A 210 -9.14 15.27 17.05
CA GLN A 210 -8.49 16.58 17.11
C GLN A 210 -9.26 17.67 17.89
N ASP A 211 -10.56 17.53 18.07
CA ASP A 211 -11.46 18.43 18.79
C ASP A 211 -12.33 17.63 19.77
N PRO A 212 -12.82 18.26 20.86
CA PRO A 212 -13.66 17.59 21.82
C PRO A 212 -14.96 17.08 21.21
N ILE A 213 -15.26 15.81 21.47
CA ILE A 213 -16.55 15.20 21.13
C ILE A 213 -17.37 14.89 22.39
N THR A 214 -18.67 14.97 22.28
CA THR A 214 -19.62 14.62 23.35
C THR A 214 -20.59 13.57 22.86
N ARG A 215 -21.04 12.69 23.78
CA ARG A 215 -22.01 11.65 23.44
C ARG A 215 -23.43 12.13 23.68
N ASN A 216 -24.28 11.95 22.67
CA ASN A 216 -25.72 12.23 22.77
C ASN A 216 -26.47 11.08 23.47
N ALA A 217 -27.68 11.37 23.95
CA ALA A 217 -28.52 10.38 24.61
C ALA A 217 -28.92 9.21 23.69
N ASP A 218 -28.99 9.40 22.38
CA ASP A 218 -29.28 8.36 21.39
C ASP A 218 -28.03 7.50 21.01
N GLY A 219 -26.92 7.74 21.69
CA GLY A 219 -25.67 7.02 21.47
C GLY A 219 -24.83 7.53 20.29
N SER A 220 -25.31 8.53 19.53
CA SER A 220 -24.48 9.23 18.55
C SER A 220 -23.47 10.16 19.24
N TRP A 221 -22.50 10.61 18.50
CA TRP A 221 -21.50 11.58 18.93
C TRP A 221 -21.80 12.94 18.35
N LYS A 222 -21.42 13.99 19.04
CA LYS A 222 -21.55 15.40 18.63
C LYS A 222 -20.21 16.09 18.68
N MET A 223 -19.96 16.93 17.68
CA MET A 223 -18.85 17.87 17.68
C MET A 223 -19.34 19.28 17.32
N LYS A 224 -18.89 20.28 18.09
CA LYS A 224 -19.22 21.69 17.93
C LYS A 224 -17.98 22.48 17.53
N ASN A 225 -17.49 22.24 16.31
CA ASN A 225 -16.41 23.02 15.70
C ASN A 225 -16.65 23.06 14.19
N SER A 226 -16.38 24.21 13.59
CA SER A 226 -16.60 24.45 12.16
C SER A 226 -15.38 24.18 11.26
N GLN A 227 -14.30 23.65 11.85
CA GLN A 227 -13.12 23.19 11.09
C GLN A 227 -12.59 21.92 11.74
N VAL A 228 -13.10 20.78 11.29
CA VAL A 228 -12.92 19.50 11.96
C VAL A 228 -12.13 18.53 11.10
N ARG A 229 -11.20 17.82 11.76
CA ARG A 229 -10.55 16.61 11.24
C ARG A 229 -10.57 15.54 12.30
N MET A 230 -11.10 14.36 11.95
CA MET A 230 -11.04 13.17 12.79
C MET A 230 -10.29 12.09 12.03
N HIS A 231 -9.23 11.57 12.62
CA HIS A 231 -8.39 10.54 11.99
C HIS A 231 -8.68 9.17 12.54
N ALA A 232 -8.85 8.19 11.62
CA ALA A 232 -8.78 6.77 11.92
C ALA A 232 -7.42 6.24 11.47
N LEU A 233 -6.62 5.75 12.42
CA LEU A 233 -5.27 5.25 12.17
C LEU A 233 -5.29 3.77 11.81
N THR A 234 -4.35 3.31 10.99
CA THR A 234 -4.03 1.89 10.86
C THR A 234 -3.49 1.35 12.20
N SER A 235 -3.42 0.04 12.37
CA SER A 235 -2.93 -0.59 13.60
C SER A 235 -1.46 -0.24 13.91
N THR A 236 -0.68 0.14 12.91
CA THR A 236 0.71 0.60 13.05
C THR A 236 0.82 2.08 13.44
N GLY A 237 -0.29 2.83 13.38
CA GLY A 237 -0.32 4.26 13.67
C GLY A 237 0.37 5.12 12.62
N TYR A 238 0.51 6.40 12.93
CA TYR A 238 1.16 7.41 12.09
C TYR A 238 2.40 7.98 12.78
N ASP A 239 3.50 8.04 12.03
CA ASP A 239 4.73 8.68 12.46
C ASP A 239 5.29 9.55 11.33
N SER A 240 5.12 10.86 11.44
CA SER A 240 5.60 11.83 10.44
C SER A 240 7.12 11.78 10.22
N LYS A 241 7.90 11.34 11.22
CA LYS A 241 9.35 11.20 11.10
C LYS A 241 9.79 10.11 10.13
N LYS A 242 8.89 9.18 9.80
CA LYS A 242 9.13 8.14 8.79
C LYS A 242 8.99 8.63 7.35
N ILE A 243 8.52 9.87 7.17
CA ILE A 243 8.42 10.55 5.88
C ILE A 243 9.51 11.63 5.86
N PRO A 244 10.73 11.30 5.40
CA PRO A 244 11.93 12.11 5.68
C PRO A 244 12.02 13.41 4.88
N THR A 245 11.45 13.47 3.70
CA THR A 245 11.53 14.64 2.81
C THR A 245 10.48 14.57 1.71
N TYR A 246 10.15 15.72 1.12
CA TYR A 246 9.46 15.75 -0.15
C TYR A 246 10.38 15.23 -1.25
N ASP A 247 10.10 14.04 -1.70
CA ASP A 247 10.59 13.47 -2.95
C ASP A 247 9.42 12.70 -3.56
N ARG A 248 8.84 13.27 -4.60
CA ARG A 248 7.67 12.76 -5.29
C ARG A 248 7.84 11.31 -5.73
N ASP A 249 8.98 11.00 -6.34
CA ASP A 249 9.22 9.68 -6.91
C ASP A 249 9.46 8.63 -5.81
N VAL A 250 10.13 9.03 -4.73
CA VAL A 250 10.31 8.17 -3.55
C VAL A 250 8.97 7.93 -2.85
N LEU A 251 8.16 8.95 -2.64
CA LEU A 251 6.85 8.82 -2.01
C LEU A 251 5.92 7.95 -2.88
N ALA A 252 5.87 8.17 -4.19
CA ALA A 252 5.09 7.37 -5.11
C ALA A 252 5.61 5.93 -5.19
N GLY A 253 6.92 5.71 -5.27
CA GLY A 253 7.54 4.39 -5.33
C GLY A 253 7.34 3.57 -4.06
N ARG A 254 7.28 4.22 -2.89
CA ARG A 254 6.95 3.59 -1.60
C ARG A 254 5.45 3.48 -1.36
N GLY A 255 4.62 4.04 -2.25
CA GLY A 255 3.19 4.11 -2.09
C GLY A 255 2.75 4.99 -0.93
N TYR A 256 3.61 5.87 -0.41
CA TYR A 256 3.37 6.70 0.78
C TYR A 256 2.92 5.87 2.00
N MET A 257 3.27 4.60 2.03
CA MET A 257 2.88 3.64 3.06
C MET A 257 3.95 3.55 4.14
N GLN A 258 3.52 3.53 5.41
CA GLN A 258 4.40 3.28 6.56
C GLN A 258 4.37 1.80 6.98
N ALA A 259 3.34 1.07 6.58
CA ALA A 259 3.18 -0.35 6.84
C ALA A 259 2.41 -1.04 5.72
N ALA A 260 2.47 -2.37 5.70
CA ALA A 260 1.77 -3.18 4.68
C ALA A 260 0.24 -3.09 4.77
N ASN A 261 -0.29 -2.71 5.94
CA ASN A 261 -1.72 -2.55 6.22
C ASN A 261 -2.21 -1.10 6.15
N ASP A 262 -1.47 -0.20 5.51
CA ASP A 262 -1.91 1.18 5.30
C ASP A 262 -3.17 1.24 4.42
N TRP A 263 -4.06 2.22 4.70
CA TRP A 263 -5.32 2.41 3.99
C TRP A 263 -5.09 2.68 2.49
N LYS A 264 -5.31 1.68 1.63
CA LYS A 264 -5.14 1.77 0.18
C LYS A 264 -6.45 1.55 -0.57
N ASN A 265 -6.99 0.33 -0.55
CA ASN A 265 -8.31 0.03 -1.11
C ASN A 265 -9.32 0.06 0.03
N VAL A 266 -10.13 1.10 0.10
CA VAL A 266 -10.96 1.32 1.28
C VAL A 266 -12.41 1.63 0.94
N GLU A 267 -13.30 1.18 1.80
CA GLU A 267 -14.67 1.66 1.96
C GLU A 267 -14.75 2.41 3.29
N MET A 268 -14.87 3.73 3.22
CA MET A 268 -15.13 4.61 4.36
C MET A 268 -16.63 4.83 4.48
N THR A 269 -17.17 4.69 5.69
CA THR A 269 -18.60 4.84 5.94
C THR A 269 -18.83 5.72 7.15
N GLY A 270 -19.93 6.46 7.18
CA GLY A 270 -20.43 7.15 8.36
C GLY A 270 -21.83 7.71 8.13
N PHE A 271 -22.52 7.94 9.25
CA PHE A 271 -23.81 8.61 9.27
C PHE A 271 -23.64 9.95 9.97
N ILE A 272 -24.12 10.98 9.33
CA ILE A 272 -23.94 12.38 9.73
C ILE A 272 -25.28 13.12 9.72
N LYS A 273 -25.40 14.07 10.63
CA LYS A 273 -26.50 15.03 10.66
C LYS A 273 -25.96 16.41 10.96
N VAL A 274 -26.08 17.30 10.02
CA VAL A 274 -25.66 18.68 10.20
C VAL A 274 -26.79 19.50 10.82
N ASN A 275 -26.55 20.11 11.98
CA ASN A 275 -27.51 20.91 12.70
C ASN A 275 -27.34 22.41 12.45
N ALA A 276 -26.09 22.87 12.31
CA ALA A 276 -25.76 24.27 12.03
C ALA A 276 -24.69 24.38 10.95
N VAL A 277 -24.92 25.23 9.97
CA VAL A 277 -24.05 25.47 8.80
C VAL A 277 -23.95 26.96 8.59
N SER A 278 -22.73 27.46 8.39
CA SER A 278 -22.44 28.86 8.00
C SER A 278 -22.31 29.05 6.48
N ASP A 279 -21.86 28.01 5.78
CA ASP A 279 -21.77 27.97 4.31
C ASP A 279 -22.32 26.65 3.77
N ALA A 280 -23.46 26.71 3.11
CA ALA A 280 -24.12 25.53 2.56
C ALA A 280 -23.38 24.93 1.34
N SER A 281 -22.48 25.68 0.72
CA SER A 281 -21.64 25.20 -0.39
C SER A 281 -20.42 24.40 0.06
N ASP A 282 -20.09 24.41 1.36
CA ASP A 282 -19.04 23.60 1.94
C ASP A 282 -19.50 22.16 2.19
N ASN A 283 -18.66 21.30 2.76
CA ASN A 283 -18.86 19.85 2.65
C ASN A 283 -18.35 19.02 3.82
N PHE A 284 -18.86 17.81 3.93
CA PHE A 284 -18.18 16.67 4.51
C PHE A 284 -17.19 16.10 3.48
N ALA A 285 -15.95 15.88 3.88
CA ALA A 285 -14.94 15.26 3.04
C ALA A 285 -14.34 14.02 3.73
N TRP A 286 -14.47 12.86 3.13
CA TRP A 286 -13.86 11.64 3.64
C TRP A 286 -12.77 11.20 2.70
N TYR A 287 -11.56 11.08 3.24
CA TYR A 287 -10.38 10.87 2.44
C TYR A 287 -9.37 9.92 3.07
N ALA A 288 -8.64 9.24 2.22
CA ALA A 288 -7.56 8.33 2.55
C ALA A 288 -6.45 8.42 1.49
N ARG A 289 -5.45 7.58 1.61
CA ARG A 289 -4.29 7.44 0.74
C ARG A 289 -3.24 8.51 0.96
N GLY A 290 -2.98 8.84 2.22
CA GLY A 290 -1.92 9.79 2.57
C GLY A 290 -1.60 9.79 4.04
N GLY A 291 -0.64 10.62 4.40
CA GLY A 291 -0.28 10.93 5.77
C GLY A 291 -1.03 12.15 6.29
N ARG A 292 -0.82 12.44 7.56
CA ARG A 292 -1.32 13.64 8.20
C ARG A 292 -0.60 14.86 7.64
N HIS A 293 -1.37 15.84 7.22
CA HIS A 293 -0.86 17.13 6.86
C HIS A 293 -0.49 17.94 8.12
N THR A 294 0.73 18.45 8.19
CA THR A 294 1.19 19.35 9.24
C THR A 294 1.94 20.54 8.64
N ASP A 295 1.98 21.67 9.37
CA ASP A 295 2.72 22.87 8.94
C ASP A 295 4.24 22.63 8.88
N SER A 296 4.75 21.65 9.64
CA SER A 296 6.17 21.31 9.68
C SER A 296 6.61 20.39 8.52
N LEU A 297 5.65 19.73 7.86
CA LEU A 297 5.88 18.81 6.75
C LEU A 297 4.84 19.07 5.66
N ALA A 298 4.89 20.27 5.08
CA ALA A 298 3.88 20.80 4.17
C ALA A 298 3.62 19.93 2.93
N CYS A 299 4.58 19.10 2.54
CA CYS A 299 4.51 18.30 1.32
C CYS A 299 4.18 16.83 1.56
N GLU A 300 3.68 16.46 2.72
CA GLU A 300 3.34 15.07 3.05
C GLU A 300 1.91 14.65 2.64
N GLY A 301 1.07 15.59 2.27
CA GLY A 301 -0.34 15.33 1.97
C GLY A 301 -0.54 14.74 0.57
N SER A 302 -1.17 13.58 0.49
CA SER A 302 -1.79 13.08 -0.74
C SER A 302 -3.14 12.47 -0.38
N SER A 303 -4.15 12.61 -1.24
CA SER A 303 -5.45 12.00 -0.96
C SER A 303 -6.40 12.05 -2.15
N TYR A 304 -7.38 11.15 -2.15
CA TYR A 304 -8.66 11.39 -2.77
C TYR A 304 -9.67 11.75 -1.69
N LYS A 305 -10.42 12.83 -1.90
CA LYS A 305 -11.44 13.33 -0.99
C LYS A 305 -12.80 13.20 -1.67
N GLY A 306 -13.64 12.29 -1.18
CA GLY A 306 -15.05 12.23 -1.55
C GLY A 306 -15.81 13.30 -0.79
N SER A 307 -16.38 14.29 -1.47
CA SER A 307 -17.02 15.46 -0.86
C SER A 307 -18.53 15.42 -1.04
N LEU A 308 -19.27 15.43 0.08
CA LEU A 308 -20.72 15.60 0.15
C LEU A 308 -21.01 17.00 0.71
N HIS A 309 -21.46 17.89 -0.17
CA HIS A 309 -21.77 19.29 0.17
C HIS A 309 -23.08 19.39 0.92
N TYR A 310 -23.22 20.40 1.79
CA TYR A 310 -24.41 20.57 2.62
C TYR A 310 -25.67 20.94 1.82
N ASP A 311 -25.49 21.46 0.60
CA ASP A 311 -26.56 21.66 -0.36
C ASP A 311 -26.98 20.38 -1.14
N GLY A 312 -26.30 19.26 -0.89
CA GLY A 312 -26.59 17.95 -1.49
C GLY A 312 -25.81 17.62 -2.77
N ARG A 313 -24.94 18.51 -3.25
CA ARG A 313 -24.03 18.22 -4.36
C ARG A 313 -22.87 17.33 -3.90
N VAL A 314 -22.25 16.62 -4.84
CA VAL A 314 -21.11 15.75 -4.60
C VAL A 314 -20.02 15.97 -5.66
N ARG A 315 -18.77 15.82 -5.28
CA ARG A 315 -17.62 15.77 -6.19
C ARG A 315 -16.43 15.09 -5.55
N TRP A 316 -15.47 14.68 -6.36
CA TRP A 316 -14.16 14.27 -5.92
C TRP A 316 -13.19 15.44 -5.94
N GLN A 317 -12.28 15.44 -4.97
CA GLN A 317 -11.08 16.27 -4.96
C GLN A 317 -9.87 15.36 -4.85
N LYS A 318 -8.83 15.67 -5.60
CA LYS A 318 -7.54 15.01 -5.54
C LYS A 318 -6.50 16.01 -5.05
N GLU A 319 -5.71 15.58 -4.10
CA GLU A 319 -4.58 16.31 -3.57
C GLU A 319 -3.32 15.48 -3.76
N SER A 320 -2.30 16.06 -4.41
CA SER A 320 -1.01 15.41 -4.68
C SER A 320 0.08 16.22 -4.01
N TRP A 321 0.49 15.81 -2.79
CA TRP A 321 1.55 16.42 -1.96
C TRP A 321 1.44 17.95 -1.81
N HIS A 322 0.23 18.49 -1.71
CA HIS A 322 -0.02 19.93 -1.70
C HIS A 322 0.47 20.70 -2.93
N VAL A 323 0.85 20.01 -4.01
CA VAL A 323 1.22 20.67 -5.26
C VAL A 323 0.08 20.73 -6.26
N SER A 324 -0.94 19.88 -6.10
CA SER A 324 -2.12 19.84 -6.95
C SER A 324 -3.38 19.66 -6.11
N TYR A 325 -4.40 20.49 -6.36
CA TYR A 325 -5.73 20.45 -5.74
C TYR A 325 -6.80 20.43 -6.82
N ASP A 326 -7.00 19.27 -7.43
CA ASP A 326 -7.93 19.14 -8.54
C ASP A 326 -9.29 18.63 -8.09
N GLN A 327 -10.30 19.13 -8.76
CA GLN A 327 -11.69 18.85 -8.41
C GLN A 327 -12.47 18.39 -9.65
N THR A 328 -13.21 17.30 -9.50
CA THR A 328 -14.11 16.85 -10.54
C THR A 328 -15.36 17.74 -10.61
N PRO A 329 -16.10 17.76 -11.73
CA PRO A 329 -17.35 18.49 -11.82
C PRO A 329 -18.35 18.06 -10.74
N TYR A 330 -19.17 19.01 -10.29
CA TYR A 330 -20.28 18.71 -9.39
C TYR A 330 -21.31 17.78 -10.02
N LYS A 331 -21.85 16.87 -9.22
CA LYS A 331 -23.08 16.13 -9.50
C LYS A 331 -24.11 16.38 -8.40
N THR A 332 -25.40 16.31 -8.72
CA THR A 332 -26.44 16.30 -7.72
C THR A 332 -26.51 14.92 -7.08
N GLY A 333 -26.22 14.82 -5.77
CA GLY A 333 -26.30 13.58 -5.01
C GLY A 333 -27.65 13.43 -4.32
N THR A 334 -28.07 14.47 -3.60
CA THR A 334 -29.29 14.50 -2.79
C THR A 334 -29.80 15.94 -2.62
N THR A 335 -30.77 16.14 -1.77
CA THR A 335 -31.23 17.46 -1.31
C THR A 335 -30.38 17.96 -0.11
N ALA A 336 -30.56 19.22 0.29
CA ALA A 336 -29.84 19.80 1.41
C ALA A 336 -29.86 18.92 2.69
N LEU A 337 -28.73 18.88 3.39
CA LEU A 337 -28.48 17.92 4.46
C LEU A 337 -28.99 18.38 5.84
N LYS A 338 -29.22 19.68 6.03
CA LYS A 338 -29.50 20.27 7.35
C LYS A 338 -30.69 19.59 8.02
N GLY A 339 -30.48 19.14 9.26
CA GLY A 339 -31.51 18.60 10.15
C GLY A 339 -31.86 17.12 9.93
N ARG A 340 -31.29 16.43 8.94
CA ARG A 340 -31.56 15.01 8.69
C ARG A 340 -30.32 14.14 8.78
N TRP A 341 -30.49 12.89 9.17
CA TRP A 341 -29.46 11.87 9.09
C TRP A 341 -29.27 11.41 7.65
N VAL A 342 -28.02 11.32 7.21
CA VAL A 342 -27.64 10.76 5.91
C VAL A 342 -26.45 9.83 6.12
N GLY A 343 -26.51 8.64 5.52
CA GLY A 343 -25.34 7.78 5.39
C GLY A 343 -24.52 8.18 4.18
N PHE A 344 -23.20 8.25 4.33
CA PHE A 344 -22.27 8.58 3.26
C PHE A 344 -21.14 7.55 3.21
N LYS A 345 -20.84 7.07 1.99
CA LYS A 345 -19.68 6.23 1.72
C LYS A 345 -18.79 6.87 0.66
N SER A 346 -17.49 6.78 0.91
CA SER A 346 -16.42 7.12 -0.02
C SER A 346 -15.58 5.87 -0.24
N ILE A 347 -15.47 5.44 -1.49
CA ILE A 347 -14.77 4.21 -1.87
C ILE A 347 -13.63 4.54 -2.81
N MET A 348 -12.44 4.04 -2.49
CA MET A 348 -11.23 4.20 -3.28
C MET A 348 -10.65 2.81 -3.52
N LYS A 349 -10.53 2.40 -4.76
CA LYS A 349 -10.10 1.06 -5.12
C LYS A 349 -9.15 1.08 -6.30
N ASN A 350 -7.97 0.44 -6.15
CA ASN A 350 -7.07 0.25 -7.29
C ASN A 350 -7.72 -0.70 -8.31
N VAL A 351 -7.59 -0.33 -9.56
CA VAL A 351 -8.09 -1.10 -10.70
C VAL A 351 -7.08 -1.01 -11.85
N MET A 352 -7.28 -1.85 -12.85
CA MET A 352 -6.57 -1.70 -14.13
C MET A 352 -7.50 -1.00 -15.12
N TYR A 353 -6.99 0.03 -15.78
CA TYR A 353 -7.68 0.75 -16.85
C TYR A 353 -6.79 0.78 -18.09
N ASN A 354 -7.24 0.16 -19.18
CA ASN A 354 -6.46 0.02 -20.43
C ASN A 354 -5.03 -0.54 -20.16
N GLY A 355 -4.91 -1.55 -19.28
CA GLY A 355 -3.64 -2.20 -18.96
C GLY A 355 -2.71 -1.39 -18.05
N LYS A 356 -3.15 -0.25 -17.52
CA LYS A 356 -2.37 0.60 -16.59
C LYS A 356 -3.04 0.69 -15.22
N PRO A 357 -2.26 0.85 -14.14
CA PRO A 357 -2.81 1.12 -12.82
C PRO A 357 -3.65 2.40 -12.80
N ALA A 358 -4.81 2.32 -12.17
CA ALA A 358 -5.78 3.40 -12.04
C ALA A 358 -6.50 3.28 -10.70
N VAL A 359 -7.33 4.25 -10.35
CA VAL A 359 -8.11 4.25 -9.12
C VAL A 359 -9.58 4.48 -9.42
N LYS A 360 -10.41 3.51 -9.06
CA LYS A 360 -11.87 3.64 -9.05
C LYS A 360 -12.29 4.43 -7.82
N LEU A 361 -13.10 5.45 -8.03
CA LEU A 361 -13.59 6.37 -7.02
C LEU A 361 -15.12 6.38 -7.05
N GLU A 362 -15.76 6.00 -5.94
CA GLU A 362 -17.20 5.94 -5.87
C GLU A 362 -17.73 6.65 -4.61
N MET A 363 -18.85 7.35 -4.76
CA MET A 363 -19.62 7.87 -3.62
C MET A 363 -21.02 7.31 -3.62
N TRP A 364 -21.49 6.95 -2.43
CA TRP A 364 -22.80 6.36 -2.20
C TRP A 364 -23.49 7.04 -1.04
N LEU A 365 -24.80 7.24 -1.17
CA LEU A 365 -25.66 7.84 -0.15
C LEU A 365 -26.73 6.87 0.34
N ASN A 366 -26.97 6.88 1.64
CA ASN A 366 -28.12 6.27 2.29
C ASN A 366 -29.01 7.41 2.79
N GLU A 367 -29.95 7.84 1.95
CA GLU A 367 -30.74 9.05 2.17
C GLU A 367 -31.73 8.93 3.32
N ASN A 368 -32.18 7.71 3.61
CA ASN A 368 -33.16 7.41 4.66
C ASN A 368 -32.52 7.01 5.99
N ALA A 369 -31.20 6.96 6.05
CA ALA A 369 -30.44 6.48 7.19
C ALA A 369 -30.86 5.07 7.69
N ASP A 370 -31.35 4.22 6.79
CA ASP A 370 -31.84 2.86 7.06
C ASP A 370 -30.72 1.80 7.08
N LYS A 371 -29.47 2.20 6.84
CA LYS A 371 -28.25 1.36 6.78
C LYS A 371 -28.13 0.45 5.57
N VAL A 372 -29.21 0.15 4.85
CA VAL A 372 -29.24 -0.91 3.82
C VAL A 372 -29.48 -0.40 2.42
N THR A 373 -30.17 0.73 2.23
CA THR A 373 -30.51 1.27 0.91
C THR A 373 -29.48 2.31 0.48
N TRP A 374 -28.52 1.90 -0.34
CA TRP A 374 -27.44 2.75 -0.84
C TRP A 374 -27.60 3.06 -2.32
N LYS A 375 -27.53 4.34 -2.67
CA LYS A 375 -27.60 4.87 -4.03
C LYS A 375 -26.22 5.38 -4.43
N GLN A 376 -25.70 4.91 -5.56
CA GLN A 376 -24.47 5.47 -6.13
C GLN A 376 -24.74 6.86 -6.70
N VAL A 377 -23.96 7.85 -6.25
CA VAL A 377 -24.14 9.26 -6.65
C VAL A 377 -22.94 9.80 -7.43
N TYR A 378 -21.79 9.16 -7.30
CA TYR A 378 -20.60 9.47 -8.11
C TYR A 378 -19.85 8.18 -8.44
N ASP A 379 -19.36 8.12 -9.67
CA ASP A 379 -18.53 7.05 -10.20
C ASP A 379 -17.58 7.64 -11.23
N ILE A 380 -16.25 7.47 -10.98
CA ILE A 380 -15.19 7.88 -11.90
C ILE A 380 -13.96 6.99 -11.70
N THR A 381 -13.15 6.83 -12.74
CA THR A 381 -11.85 6.19 -12.64
C THR A 381 -10.77 7.24 -12.93
N ASP A 382 -9.85 7.45 -11.97
CA ASP A 382 -8.65 8.24 -12.19
C ASP A 382 -7.58 7.32 -12.78
N TYR A 383 -7.22 7.55 -14.05
CA TYR A 383 -6.13 6.89 -14.76
C TYR A 383 -4.95 7.84 -15.04
N GLY A 384 -4.90 9.03 -14.37
CA GLY A 384 -3.91 10.08 -14.54
C GLY A 384 -4.44 11.34 -15.22
N GLN A 385 -5.74 11.48 -15.44
CA GLN A 385 -6.34 12.68 -16.06
C GLN A 385 -6.77 13.75 -15.03
N ILE A 386 -6.63 13.47 -13.73
CA ILE A 386 -6.99 14.41 -12.67
C ILE A 386 -5.70 14.91 -12.05
N GLY A 387 -5.47 16.21 -12.06
CA GLY A 387 -4.34 16.87 -11.43
C GLY A 387 -3.15 17.13 -12.35
N GLY A 388 -2.11 17.76 -11.81
CA GLY A 388 -0.82 17.85 -12.45
C GLY A 388 -0.30 19.24 -12.79
N ASP A 389 -0.95 20.33 -12.36
CA ASP A 389 -0.62 21.68 -12.81
C ASP A 389 -0.22 22.67 -11.70
N SER A 390 -0.25 22.27 -10.45
CA SER A 390 0.13 23.13 -9.32
C SER A 390 1.63 23.09 -9.02
N THR A 391 2.13 24.15 -8.38
CA THR A 391 3.56 24.39 -8.16
C THR A 391 3.91 24.63 -6.69
N ASN A 392 3.33 23.91 -5.77
CA ASN A 392 3.75 23.93 -4.36
C ASN A 392 4.88 22.93 -4.11
N CYS A 393 5.44 22.90 -2.93
CA CYS A 393 6.39 21.88 -2.47
C CYS A 393 7.55 21.56 -3.45
N GLY A 394 8.09 22.58 -4.11
CA GLY A 394 9.28 22.45 -4.95
C GLY A 394 9.01 22.10 -6.42
N GLY A 395 7.76 22.13 -6.87
CA GLY A 395 7.48 22.00 -8.30
C GLY A 395 6.11 21.46 -8.66
N ALA A 396 5.85 21.40 -9.95
CA ALA A 396 4.66 20.76 -10.51
C ALA A 396 4.74 19.22 -10.35
N VAL A 397 3.61 18.60 -10.15
CA VAL A 397 3.44 17.14 -10.12
C VAL A 397 2.68 16.72 -11.35
N ASP A 398 3.20 15.75 -12.09
CA ASP A 398 2.48 15.19 -13.23
C ASP A 398 1.14 14.58 -12.79
N ALA A 399 0.13 14.70 -13.62
CA ALA A 399 -1.13 14.03 -13.39
C ALA A 399 -0.91 12.50 -13.36
N MET A 400 -1.18 11.89 -12.19
CA MET A 400 -1.01 10.46 -12.00
C MET A 400 -2.02 9.94 -10.98
N PRO A 401 -2.52 8.70 -11.09
CA PRO A 401 -3.40 8.15 -10.06
C PRO A 401 -2.61 7.92 -8.76
N ILE A 402 -3.24 8.22 -7.61
CA ILE A 402 -2.69 7.91 -6.29
C ILE A 402 -2.98 6.45 -5.97
N THR A 403 -2.10 5.54 -6.40
CA THR A 403 -2.29 4.08 -6.28
C THR A 403 -1.78 3.49 -4.97
N TRP A 404 -1.14 4.29 -4.13
CA TRP A 404 -0.62 3.91 -2.81
C TRP A 404 -1.61 4.17 -1.69
N GLY A 405 -1.34 3.64 -0.51
CA GLY A 405 -2.09 3.86 0.71
C GLY A 405 -1.45 4.91 1.62
N GLY A 406 -1.94 4.97 2.85
CA GLY A 406 -1.38 5.80 3.90
C GLY A 406 -1.97 5.40 5.26
N PRO A 407 -1.31 5.78 6.36
CA PRO A 407 -1.69 5.35 7.71
C PRO A 407 -2.95 6.02 8.26
N LEU A 408 -3.46 7.05 7.56
CA LEU A 408 -4.61 7.84 7.99
C LEU A 408 -5.78 7.71 7.02
N ALA A 409 -6.98 7.55 7.58
CA ALA A 409 -8.23 7.86 6.92
C ALA A 409 -8.92 8.97 7.72
N THR A 410 -9.42 10.00 7.05
CA THR A 410 -9.89 11.22 7.70
C THR A 410 -11.34 11.50 7.37
N PHE A 411 -12.12 11.76 8.41
CA PHE A 411 -13.46 12.33 8.36
C PHE A 411 -13.36 13.83 8.67
N ARG A 412 -13.64 14.65 7.67
CA ARG A 412 -13.48 16.12 7.76
C ARG A 412 -14.78 16.82 7.46
N TRP A 413 -14.96 17.98 8.07
CA TRP A 413 -15.88 19.02 7.61
C TRP A 413 -15.38 20.41 7.95
N ASP A 414 -15.83 21.38 7.17
CA ASP A 414 -15.61 22.80 7.39
C ASP A 414 -16.96 23.52 7.32
N SER A 415 -17.10 24.70 7.91
CA SER A 415 -18.31 25.55 7.88
C SER A 415 -19.59 24.93 8.48
N ALA A 416 -19.49 23.81 9.20
CA ALA A 416 -20.59 23.21 9.94
C ALA A 416 -20.24 23.18 11.43
N SER A 417 -20.87 24.04 12.22
CA SER A 417 -20.51 24.29 13.64
C SER A 417 -21.22 23.37 14.66
N ASP A 418 -22.17 22.55 14.22
CA ASP A 418 -22.84 21.56 15.05
C ASP A 418 -23.19 20.35 14.19
N VAL A 419 -22.49 19.23 14.43
CA VAL A 419 -22.65 17.98 13.68
C VAL A 419 -22.80 16.82 14.63
N ASP A 420 -23.85 16.02 14.41
CA ASP A 420 -23.98 14.70 15.01
C ASP A 420 -23.42 13.64 14.03
N PHE A 421 -22.72 12.64 14.57
CA PHE A 421 -22.18 11.54 13.76
C PHE A 421 -22.25 10.20 14.48
N LYS A 422 -22.31 9.12 13.73
CA LYS A 422 -22.35 7.74 14.26
C LYS A 422 -21.91 6.74 13.20
N TRP A 423 -21.52 5.53 13.65
CA TRP A 423 -21.19 4.38 12.79
C TRP A 423 -20.10 4.70 11.77
N LEU A 424 -19.10 5.50 12.18
CA LEU A 424 -17.93 5.73 11.35
C LEU A 424 -17.13 4.44 11.24
N SER A 425 -16.71 4.11 10.04
CA SER A 425 -15.84 2.97 9.79
C SER A 425 -14.92 3.19 8.60
N VAL A 426 -13.78 2.53 8.66
CA VAL A 426 -12.83 2.38 7.55
C VAL A 426 -12.52 0.90 7.43
N ARG A 427 -12.71 0.33 6.26
CA ARG A 427 -12.42 -1.08 5.98
C ARG A 427 -11.58 -1.19 4.73
N GLU A 428 -10.49 -1.96 4.82
CA GLU A 428 -9.77 -2.38 3.63
C GLU A 428 -10.64 -3.39 2.87
N ILE A 429 -10.85 -3.13 1.58
CA ILE A 429 -11.68 -3.94 0.70
C ILE A 429 -10.82 -4.78 -0.24
N ALA A 430 -11.36 -5.90 -0.70
CA ALA A 430 -10.72 -6.75 -1.68
C ALA A 430 -10.58 -6.03 -3.05
N GLU A 431 -9.53 -6.37 -3.78
CA GLU A 431 -9.28 -5.90 -5.15
C GLU A 431 -10.28 -6.47 -6.15
#